data_712576d9bd36865abfc22a16bbd8657a
#
_entry.id   712576d9bd36865abfc22a16bbd8657a
#
_cell.length_a   1.000
_cell.length_b   1.000
_cell.length_c   1.000
_cell.angle_alpha   90.00
_cell.angle_beta   90.00
_cell.angle_gamma   90.00
#
_symmetry.space_group_name_H-M   'P 1'
#
loop_
_entity.id
_entity.type
_entity.pdbx_description
1 polymer ?
#
loop_
_entity_poly.entity_id
_entity_poly.type
_entity_poly.pdbx_seq_one_letter_code
_entity_poly.pdbx_strand_id
1 'polypeptide(L)'
;MARAELSSVQAEGIRAHVASGTAVVSLSCEPGDSNGDQIVNVIDITKIERIVAGLDPAPMNSCPDANLDGVTNVLDVTSTERIVVGLPAVASAPMVARVPEVTVRPLTSDEGYAFDLVLGQTMVMVDTVYLELLYPRDAYSVAEIETRGLPSDATLLTNSEPGRTRHVRNMRGLTGATLSDLVARTRLVEASPGDAPPVTLRVLIGDTSGRALVSRDFHIPMMRVPAVTAALPNFPNPFNPETWIPFDLAEQADVVVRVYGIGGALVRTLDLGRLPAGAYADRSRAAYWDGRNDAGEPVAGGVYHYEIRAGDYRATRRMVILK
;
A
#
# COMPACT_ATOMS: atom_id res chain seq x y z
N MET A 1 51.52 -13.49 0.99
CA MET A 1 51.02 -13.74 -0.38
C MET A 1 49.70 -14.47 -0.23
N ALA A 2 48.59 -13.78 -0.42
CA ALA A 2 47.27 -14.39 -0.42
C ALA A 2 46.92 -14.75 -1.89
N ARG A 3 46.76 -16.04 -2.15
CA ARG A 3 46.24 -16.56 -3.42
C ARG A 3 44.72 -16.53 -3.34
N ALA A 4 44.10 -15.67 -4.10
CA ALA A 4 42.66 -15.77 -4.33
C ALA A 4 42.42 -16.72 -5.51
N GLU A 5 41.88 -17.90 -5.25
CA GLU A 5 41.35 -18.77 -6.31
C GLU A 5 39.92 -18.33 -6.67
N LEU A 6 39.77 -17.72 -7.83
CA LEU A 6 38.45 -17.49 -8.41
C LEU A 6 37.99 -18.80 -9.10
N SER A 7 36.81 -19.29 -8.75
CA SER A 7 36.22 -20.45 -9.41
C SER A 7 35.89 -20.13 -10.88
N SER A 8 36.04 -21.11 -11.76
CA SER A 8 35.95 -21.00 -13.23
C SER A 8 34.60 -20.52 -13.78
N VAL A 9 33.60 -20.34 -12.95
CA VAL A 9 32.25 -19.86 -13.32
C VAL A 9 32.11 -18.33 -13.28
N GLN A 10 33.08 -17.62 -12.68
CA GLN A 10 33.06 -16.16 -12.53
C GLN A 10 33.99 -15.41 -13.52
N ALA A 11 34.61 -16.11 -14.47
CA ALA A 11 35.68 -15.53 -15.28
C ALA A 11 35.23 -14.92 -16.62
N GLU A 12 34.00 -15.08 -17.04
CA GLU A 12 33.49 -14.45 -18.26
C GLU A 12 32.92 -13.07 -17.93
N GLY A 13 33.64 -12.02 -18.26
CA GLY A 13 33.24 -10.60 -18.06
C GLY A 13 34.17 -9.79 -17.18
N ILE A 14 35.21 -10.41 -16.57
CA ILE A 14 36.15 -9.69 -15.72
C ILE A 14 37.48 -9.51 -16.46
N ARG A 15 37.84 -8.27 -16.83
CA ARG A 15 39.19 -7.91 -17.27
C ARG A 15 39.98 -7.40 -16.07
N ALA A 16 40.97 -8.17 -15.61
CA ALA A 16 41.89 -7.72 -14.58
C ALA A 16 43.12 -7.03 -15.23
N HIS A 17 43.32 -5.75 -14.94
CA HIS A 17 44.57 -5.03 -15.21
C HIS A 17 45.40 -4.98 -13.94
N VAL A 18 46.55 -5.66 -13.94
CA VAL A 18 47.51 -5.58 -12.85
C VAL A 18 48.56 -4.52 -13.19
N ALA A 19 48.44 -3.35 -12.61
CA ALA A 19 49.51 -2.34 -12.61
C ALA A 19 49.99 -2.14 -11.16
N SER A 20 51.29 -2.32 -10.92
CA SER A 20 51.98 -2.02 -9.63
C SER A 20 51.39 -2.76 -8.39
N GLY A 21 51.04 -4.05 -8.51
CA GLY A 21 50.71 -4.89 -7.36
C GLY A 21 49.30 -4.75 -6.81
N THR A 22 48.43 -3.92 -7.43
CA THR A 22 47.02 -3.79 -7.09
C THR A 22 46.18 -4.33 -8.27
N ALA A 23 45.37 -5.35 -8.04
CA ALA A 23 44.42 -5.83 -9.05
C ALA A 23 43.19 -4.91 -9.03
N VAL A 24 42.97 -4.13 -10.07
CA VAL A 24 41.69 -3.41 -10.28
C VAL A 24 40.80 -4.33 -11.09
N VAL A 25 39.75 -4.83 -10.48
CA VAL A 25 38.69 -5.57 -11.15
C VAL A 25 37.71 -4.52 -11.67
N SER A 26 37.71 -4.27 -12.99
CA SER A 26 36.68 -3.44 -13.61
C SER A 26 35.54 -4.35 -14.08
N LEU A 27 34.33 -4.10 -13.66
CA LEU A 27 33.14 -4.63 -14.30
C LEU A 27 33.08 -4.10 -15.73
N SER A 28 32.93 -4.97 -16.72
CA SER A 28 32.98 -4.59 -18.14
C SER A 28 31.62 -4.11 -18.67
N CYS A 29 30.68 -3.80 -17.81
CA CYS A 29 29.38 -3.27 -18.21
C CYS A 29 29.30 -1.77 -17.95
N GLU A 30 28.61 -1.04 -18.80
CA GLU A 30 28.37 0.40 -18.71
C GLU A 30 27.10 0.66 -17.90
N PRO A 31 27.10 1.57 -16.92
CA PRO A 31 25.90 1.91 -16.16
C PRO A 31 24.75 2.33 -17.08
N GLY A 32 23.58 1.69 -16.93
CA GLY A 32 22.43 1.87 -17.82
C GLY A 32 22.33 0.85 -18.97
N ASP A 33 23.39 0.06 -19.24
CA ASP A 33 23.32 -1.07 -20.16
C ASP A 33 22.50 -2.22 -19.53
N SER A 34 21.20 -2.15 -19.69
CA SER A 34 20.26 -3.05 -19.06
C SER A 34 20.06 -4.37 -19.82
N ASN A 35 20.41 -4.39 -21.11
CA ASN A 35 20.32 -5.56 -21.99
C ASN A 35 21.64 -6.34 -22.12
N GLY A 36 22.77 -5.72 -21.75
CA GLY A 36 24.10 -6.32 -21.76
C GLY A 36 24.76 -6.34 -23.14
N ASP A 37 24.37 -5.43 -24.06
CA ASP A 37 24.93 -5.35 -25.39
C ASP A 37 26.10 -4.35 -25.50
N GLN A 38 26.49 -3.71 -24.42
CA GLN A 38 27.57 -2.72 -24.25
C GLN A 38 27.26 -1.37 -24.89
N ILE A 39 26.00 -1.06 -25.18
CA ILE A 39 25.57 0.22 -25.76
C ILE A 39 24.35 0.73 -24.98
N VAL A 40 24.49 1.85 -24.26
CA VAL A 40 23.33 2.45 -23.57
C VAL A 40 22.50 3.27 -24.57
N ASN A 41 21.27 2.83 -24.82
CA ASN A 41 20.35 3.45 -25.76
C ASN A 41 18.88 3.26 -25.34
N VAL A 42 17.91 3.62 -26.21
CA VAL A 42 16.48 3.55 -25.90
C VAL A 42 15.95 2.11 -25.63
N ILE A 43 16.68 1.09 -26.08
CA ILE A 43 16.31 -0.32 -25.83
C ILE A 43 16.54 -0.64 -24.35
N ASP A 44 17.57 -0.06 -23.73
CA ASP A 44 17.88 -0.24 -22.33
C ASP A 44 16.84 0.39 -21.43
N ILE A 45 16.26 1.53 -21.80
CA ILE A 45 15.15 2.15 -21.10
C ILE A 45 13.97 1.17 -21.00
N THR A 46 13.59 0.56 -22.12
CA THR A 46 12.51 -0.44 -22.13
C THR A 46 12.90 -1.70 -21.35
N LYS A 47 14.15 -2.12 -21.44
CA LYS A 47 14.62 -3.31 -20.72
C LYS A 47 14.63 -3.10 -19.21
N ILE A 48 15.13 -1.95 -18.72
CA ILE A 48 15.16 -1.67 -17.28
C ILE A 48 13.75 -1.49 -16.71
N GLU A 49 12.81 -0.85 -17.44
CA GLU A 49 11.41 -0.80 -17.04
C GLU A 49 10.82 -2.19 -16.78
N ARG A 50 11.10 -3.16 -17.66
CA ARG A 50 10.64 -4.54 -17.56
C ARG A 50 11.31 -5.30 -16.42
N ILE A 51 12.61 -5.04 -16.17
CA ILE A 51 13.34 -5.61 -15.03
C ILE A 51 12.73 -5.10 -13.71
N VAL A 52 12.52 -3.78 -13.58
CA VAL A 52 11.92 -3.16 -12.39
C VAL A 52 10.49 -3.64 -12.16
N ALA A 53 9.71 -3.83 -13.22
CA ALA A 53 8.38 -4.42 -13.16
C ALA A 53 8.40 -5.93 -12.80
N GLY A 54 9.58 -6.57 -12.85
CA GLY A 54 9.71 -8.01 -12.61
C GLY A 54 9.20 -8.87 -13.78
N LEU A 55 9.06 -8.29 -14.97
CA LEU A 55 8.66 -8.99 -16.19
C LEU A 55 9.82 -9.73 -16.83
N ASP A 56 11.04 -9.21 -16.67
CA ASP A 56 12.25 -9.81 -17.19
C ASP A 56 13.31 -9.93 -16.10
N PRO A 57 14.16 -10.97 -16.13
CA PRO A 57 15.38 -10.99 -15.32
C PRO A 57 16.42 -10.03 -15.92
N ALA A 58 17.30 -9.51 -15.07
CA ALA A 58 18.51 -8.82 -15.51
C ALA A 58 19.50 -9.85 -16.11
N PRO A 59 20.04 -9.62 -17.32
CA PRO A 59 21.09 -10.46 -17.88
C PRO A 59 22.36 -10.43 -17.01
N MET A 60 23.16 -11.52 -17.02
CA MET A 60 24.34 -11.64 -16.15
C MET A 60 25.43 -10.60 -16.42
N ASN A 61 25.51 -10.08 -17.63
CA ASN A 61 26.48 -9.08 -18.07
C ASN A 61 25.88 -7.66 -18.20
N SER A 62 24.67 -7.42 -17.69
CA SER A 62 24.02 -6.12 -17.74
C SER A 62 24.31 -5.27 -16.50
N CYS A 63 24.22 -3.97 -16.64
CA CYS A 63 24.36 -2.96 -15.57
C CYS A 63 23.11 -2.08 -15.49
N PRO A 64 21.99 -2.60 -15.02
CA PRO A 64 20.73 -1.84 -14.95
C PRO A 64 20.75 -0.78 -13.83
N ASP A 65 21.66 -0.83 -12.87
CA ASP A 65 21.88 0.20 -11.85
C ASP A 65 22.62 1.39 -12.50
N ALA A 66 21.87 2.28 -13.12
CA ALA A 66 22.39 3.39 -13.91
C ALA A 66 22.90 4.55 -13.06
N ASN A 67 22.40 4.70 -11.84
CA ASN A 67 22.79 5.74 -10.87
C ASN A 67 23.86 5.28 -9.88
N LEU A 68 24.23 3.98 -9.91
CA LEU A 68 25.25 3.35 -9.08
C LEU A 68 24.97 3.45 -7.57
N ASP A 69 23.71 3.40 -7.17
CA ASP A 69 23.30 3.41 -5.76
C ASP A 69 23.22 2.00 -5.12
N GLY A 70 23.44 0.95 -5.90
CA GLY A 70 23.42 -0.43 -5.51
C GLY A 70 22.05 -1.10 -5.58
N VAL A 71 21.02 -0.39 -6.05
CA VAL A 71 19.64 -0.89 -6.12
C VAL A 71 19.02 -0.58 -7.47
N THR A 72 18.70 -1.60 -8.27
CA THR A 72 17.96 -1.39 -9.52
C THR A 72 16.48 -1.11 -9.24
N ASN A 73 16.03 0.09 -9.58
CA ASN A 73 14.66 0.57 -9.36
C ASN A 73 14.23 1.61 -10.43
N VAL A 74 13.09 2.30 -10.23
CA VAL A 74 12.58 3.27 -11.22
C VAL A 74 13.45 4.52 -11.39
N LEU A 75 14.34 4.82 -10.44
CA LEU A 75 15.27 5.96 -10.57
C LEU A 75 16.36 5.68 -11.59
N ASP A 76 16.67 4.40 -11.84
CA ASP A 76 17.60 3.99 -12.88
C ASP A 76 16.99 4.11 -14.27
N VAL A 77 15.66 3.99 -14.39
CA VAL A 77 14.97 4.30 -15.66
C VAL A 77 15.25 5.74 -16.05
N THR A 78 15.00 6.71 -15.15
CA THR A 78 15.30 8.12 -15.39
C THR A 78 16.80 8.37 -15.61
N SER A 79 17.66 7.68 -14.86
CA SER A 79 19.12 7.83 -15.03
C SER A 79 19.58 7.30 -16.39
N THR A 80 19.03 6.19 -16.88
CA THR A 80 19.31 5.67 -18.23
C THR A 80 18.82 6.62 -19.31
N GLU A 81 17.61 7.20 -19.18
CA GLU A 81 17.10 8.22 -20.11
C GLU A 81 18.04 9.42 -20.20
N ARG A 82 18.54 9.88 -19.06
CA ARG A 82 19.53 11.01 -19.02
C ARG A 82 20.81 10.65 -19.73
N ILE A 83 21.35 9.44 -19.52
CA ILE A 83 22.54 8.96 -20.22
C ILE A 83 22.31 8.92 -21.75
N VAL A 84 21.18 8.40 -22.18
CA VAL A 84 20.82 8.29 -23.62
C VAL A 84 20.78 9.64 -24.31
N VAL A 85 20.37 10.72 -23.61
CA VAL A 85 20.35 12.09 -24.16
C VAL A 85 21.65 12.88 -23.86
N GLY A 86 22.68 12.22 -23.36
CA GLY A 86 23.99 12.82 -23.10
C GLY A 86 24.08 13.65 -21.82
N LEU A 87 23.15 13.47 -20.89
CA LEU A 87 23.19 14.08 -19.56
C LEU A 87 23.81 13.09 -18.55
N PRO A 88 24.49 13.58 -17.50
CA PRO A 88 25.05 12.69 -16.48
C PRO A 88 23.92 11.94 -15.73
N ALA A 89 24.17 10.66 -15.40
CA ALA A 89 23.38 9.97 -14.39
C ALA A 89 23.40 10.73 -13.07
N VAL A 90 22.33 10.67 -12.30
CA VAL A 90 22.28 11.32 -10.98
C VAL A 90 22.68 10.29 -9.94
N ALA A 91 23.86 10.43 -9.36
CA ALA A 91 24.23 9.69 -8.17
C ALA A 91 23.23 9.99 -7.05
N SER A 92 22.96 9.00 -6.19
CA SER A 92 21.94 9.06 -5.11
C SER A 92 21.97 10.42 -4.39
N ALA A 93 20.96 11.23 -4.63
CA ALA A 93 20.84 12.54 -4.00
C ALA A 93 19.88 12.44 -2.80
N PRO A 94 20.11 13.22 -1.72
CA PRO A 94 19.21 13.22 -0.58
C PRO A 94 17.80 13.62 -1.00
N MET A 95 16.77 13.01 -0.34
CA MET A 95 15.36 13.31 -0.56
C MET A 95 15.08 14.82 -0.57
N VAL A 96 14.24 15.24 -1.49
CA VAL A 96 13.80 16.64 -1.60
C VAL A 96 13.03 17.05 -0.35
N ALA A 97 13.27 18.28 0.15
CA ALA A 97 12.75 18.81 1.42
C ALA A 97 11.20 18.95 1.49
N ARG A 98 10.46 18.73 0.40
CA ARG A 98 9.00 18.72 0.36
C ARG A 98 8.51 17.42 -0.27
N VAL A 99 8.33 16.42 0.57
CA VAL A 99 7.64 15.18 0.21
C VAL A 99 6.16 15.50 0.01
N PRO A 100 5.54 15.14 -1.12
CA PRO A 100 4.09 15.24 -1.27
C PRO A 100 3.37 14.48 -0.15
N GLU A 101 2.27 15.03 0.33
CA GLU A 101 1.45 14.33 1.30
C GLU A 101 0.82 13.09 0.64
N VAL A 102 1.08 11.93 1.24
CA VAL A 102 0.52 10.66 0.77
C VAL A 102 -0.48 10.16 1.79
N THR A 103 -1.74 10.01 1.38
CA THR A 103 -2.82 9.50 2.22
C THR A 103 -3.44 8.23 1.63
N VAL A 104 -3.85 7.32 2.52
CA VAL A 104 -4.60 6.12 2.15
C VAL A 104 -6.04 6.29 2.60
N ARG A 105 -7.00 6.13 1.69
CA ARG A 105 -8.44 6.25 1.97
C ARG A 105 -9.12 4.92 1.69
N PRO A 106 -9.78 4.28 2.67
CA PRO A 106 -10.59 3.10 2.41
C PRO A 106 -11.79 3.47 1.52
N LEU A 107 -12.19 2.54 0.67
CA LEU A 107 -13.34 2.68 -0.23
C LEU A 107 -14.40 1.65 0.12
N THR A 108 -15.67 1.99 -0.14
CA THR A 108 -16.77 1.03 -0.09
C THR A 108 -16.62 0.03 -1.24
N SER A 109 -16.73 -1.25 -0.93
CA SER A 109 -16.70 -2.33 -1.91
C SER A 109 -17.62 -3.46 -1.47
N ASP A 110 -18.52 -3.88 -2.37
CA ASP A 110 -19.43 -5.01 -2.12
C ASP A 110 -18.73 -6.36 -2.29
N GLU A 111 -17.61 -6.39 -3.02
CA GLU A 111 -16.92 -7.62 -3.44
C GLU A 111 -15.47 -7.70 -2.92
N GLY A 112 -15.17 -7.18 -1.74
CA GLY A 112 -13.82 -7.29 -1.18
C GLY A 112 -13.32 -6.00 -0.55
N TYR A 113 -12.02 -5.76 -0.67
CA TYR A 113 -11.35 -4.61 -0.07
C TYR A 113 -10.87 -3.65 -1.16
N ALA A 114 -11.13 -2.36 -0.98
CA ALA A 114 -10.61 -1.33 -1.86
C ALA A 114 -10.09 -0.14 -1.06
N PHE A 115 -9.06 0.49 -1.58
CA PHE A 115 -8.53 1.75 -1.04
C PHE A 115 -7.92 2.60 -2.14
N ASP A 116 -7.94 3.91 -1.94
CA ASP A 116 -7.21 4.87 -2.76
C ASP A 116 -5.94 5.34 -2.03
N LEU A 117 -4.80 5.24 -2.69
CA LEU A 117 -3.63 6.01 -2.35
C LEU A 117 -3.73 7.35 -3.07
N VAL A 118 -3.80 8.43 -2.32
CA VAL A 118 -3.90 9.79 -2.84
C VAL A 118 -2.59 10.52 -2.60
N LEU A 119 -1.99 11.01 -3.66
CA LEU A 119 -0.83 11.87 -3.63
C LEU A 119 -1.31 13.32 -3.76
N GLY A 120 -1.02 14.14 -2.76
CA GLY A 120 -1.32 15.56 -2.78
C GLY A 120 -0.56 16.30 -3.89
N GLN A 121 -0.99 17.54 -4.17
CA GLN A 121 -0.35 18.37 -5.20
C GLN A 121 1.16 18.49 -4.99
N THR A 122 1.91 18.24 -6.05
CA THR A 122 3.35 18.51 -6.08
C THR A 122 3.66 19.56 -7.13
N MET A 123 4.50 20.54 -6.76
CA MET A 123 5.06 21.52 -7.69
C MET A 123 6.29 20.99 -8.43
N VAL A 124 6.72 19.78 -8.14
CA VAL A 124 7.89 19.12 -8.73
C VAL A 124 7.43 18.22 -9.86
N MET A 125 8.17 18.25 -10.97
CA MET A 125 7.93 17.37 -12.12
C MET A 125 8.22 15.93 -11.73
N VAL A 126 7.22 15.05 -11.88
CA VAL A 126 7.34 13.62 -11.65
C VAL A 126 7.65 12.93 -12.98
N ASP A 127 8.61 12.04 -12.96
CA ASP A 127 9.02 11.25 -14.12
C ASP A 127 8.62 9.78 -14.01
N THR A 128 8.84 9.18 -12.86
CA THR A 128 8.55 7.77 -12.63
C THR A 128 7.70 7.54 -11.40
N VAL A 129 6.78 6.57 -11.49
CA VAL A 129 5.97 6.08 -10.37
C VAL A 129 6.05 4.56 -10.32
N TYR A 130 6.49 4.04 -9.18
CA TYR A 130 6.47 2.61 -8.88
C TYR A 130 5.55 2.36 -7.70
N LEU A 131 4.62 1.43 -7.90
CA LEU A 131 3.71 0.92 -6.87
C LEU A 131 3.85 -0.59 -6.81
N GLU A 132 4.13 -1.12 -5.63
CA GLU A 132 4.17 -2.55 -5.38
C GLU A 132 3.23 -2.91 -4.24
N LEU A 133 2.20 -3.68 -4.56
CA LEU A 133 1.29 -4.23 -3.57
C LEU A 133 1.75 -5.62 -3.16
N LEU A 134 2.03 -5.79 -1.88
CA LEU A 134 2.37 -7.06 -1.23
C LEU A 134 1.20 -7.50 -0.36
N TYR A 135 0.69 -8.70 -0.58
CA TYR A 135 -0.46 -9.24 0.13
C TYR A 135 -0.33 -10.74 0.38
N PRO A 136 -0.89 -11.27 1.47
CA PRO A 136 -0.94 -12.71 1.72
C PRO A 136 -1.78 -13.42 0.64
N ARG A 137 -1.14 -14.27 -0.16
CA ARG A 137 -1.78 -14.98 -1.28
C ARG A 137 -2.91 -15.93 -0.86
N ASP A 138 -2.88 -16.39 0.39
CA ASP A 138 -3.89 -17.30 0.95
C ASP A 138 -5.14 -16.54 1.43
N ALA A 139 -5.01 -15.22 1.69
CA ALA A 139 -6.11 -14.36 2.10
C ALA A 139 -6.78 -13.64 0.92
N TYR A 140 -6.02 -13.36 -0.15
CA TYR A 140 -6.52 -12.61 -1.30
C TYR A 140 -6.23 -13.35 -2.60
N SER A 141 -7.23 -13.43 -3.49
CA SER A 141 -7.11 -14.14 -4.76
C SER A 141 -6.70 -13.24 -5.92
N VAL A 142 -7.09 -11.98 -5.89
CA VAL A 142 -6.85 -11.00 -6.97
C VAL A 142 -6.43 -9.69 -6.37
N ALA A 143 -5.48 -9.02 -7.03
CA ALA A 143 -5.12 -7.64 -6.74
C ALA A 143 -5.07 -6.84 -8.04
N GLU A 144 -5.70 -5.70 -8.04
CA GLU A 144 -5.72 -4.77 -9.16
C GLU A 144 -5.31 -3.38 -8.65
N ILE A 145 -4.44 -2.71 -9.39
CA ILE A 145 -4.09 -1.32 -9.13
C ILE A 145 -4.39 -0.51 -10.40
N GLU A 146 -5.32 0.43 -10.28
CA GLU A 146 -5.60 1.43 -11.31
C GLU A 146 -4.99 2.78 -10.90
N THR A 147 -4.28 3.44 -11.82
CA THR A 147 -3.74 4.78 -11.56
C THR A 147 -4.50 5.82 -12.38
N ARG A 148 -4.89 6.94 -11.74
CA ARG A 148 -5.54 8.10 -12.34
C ARG A 148 -4.73 9.36 -12.06
N GLY A 149 -4.94 10.41 -12.85
CA GLY A 149 -4.21 11.67 -12.70
C GLY A 149 -2.82 11.68 -13.34
N LEU A 150 -2.50 10.66 -14.16
CA LEU A 150 -1.27 10.57 -14.94
C LEU A 150 -1.56 10.88 -16.41
N PRO A 151 -0.56 11.40 -17.18
CA PRO A 151 -0.68 11.59 -18.61
C PRO A 151 -1.05 10.29 -19.33
N SER A 152 -1.86 10.37 -20.38
CA SER A 152 -2.34 9.22 -21.15
C SER A 152 -1.23 8.56 -21.99
N ASP A 153 -0.16 9.28 -22.26
CA ASP A 153 1.01 8.85 -23.05
C ASP A 153 2.12 8.22 -22.20
N ALA A 154 1.95 8.20 -20.87
CA ALA A 154 2.91 7.52 -20.00
C ALA A 154 2.92 6.01 -20.26
N THR A 155 4.12 5.40 -20.30
CA THR A 155 4.26 3.95 -20.37
C THR A 155 3.72 3.32 -19.08
N LEU A 156 2.91 2.27 -19.21
CA LEU A 156 2.44 1.47 -18.08
C LEU A 156 2.90 0.03 -18.25
N LEU A 157 3.64 -0.48 -17.27
CA LEU A 157 3.94 -1.89 -17.12
C LEU A 157 3.27 -2.41 -15.85
N THR A 158 2.58 -3.53 -15.96
CA THR A 158 1.95 -4.22 -14.85
C THR A 158 2.41 -5.67 -14.82
N ASN A 159 2.79 -6.15 -13.65
CA ASN A 159 3.06 -7.54 -13.39
C ASN A 159 2.34 -8.00 -12.13
N SER A 160 1.53 -9.05 -12.25
CA SER A 160 0.80 -9.64 -11.13
C SER A 160 1.23 -11.09 -10.93
N GLU A 161 1.72 -11.36 -9.73
CA GLU A 161 2.10 -12.69 -9.25
C GLU A 161 1.30 -12.98 -7.96
N PRO A 162 1.07 -14.23 -7.58
CA PRO A 162 0.40 -14.53 -6.32
C PRO A 162 1.11 -13.88 -5.13
N GLY A 163 0.40 -12.99 -4.44
CA GLY A 163 0.92 -12.24 -3.29
C GLY A 163 1.63 -10.94 -3.63
N ARG A 164 1.76 -10.58 -4.91
CA ARG A 164 2.47 -9.38 -5.33
C ARG A 164 1.95 -8.84 -6.65
N THR A 165 1.66 -7.55 -6.68
CA THR A 165 1.35 -6.83 -7.93
C THR A 165 2.21 -5.58 -8.03
N ARG A 166 2.84 -5.37 -9.18
CA ARG A 166 3.72 -4.23 -9.45
C ARG A 166 3.17 -3.41 -10.60
N HIS A 167 3.21 -2.09 -10.43
CA HIS A 167 2.94 -1.11 -11.48
C HIS A 167 4.14 -0.18 -11.60
N VAL A 168 4.64 -0.06 -12.83
CA VAL A 168 5.67 0.91 -13.21
C VAL A 168 5.07 1.86 -14.21
N ARG A 169 5.11 3.14 -13.91
CA ARG A 169 4.76 4.23 -14.83
C ARG A 169 5.97 5.11 -15.07
N ASN A 170 6.26 5.35 -16.34
CA ASN A 170 7.27 6.29 -16.79
C ASN A 170 6.58 7.35 -17.66
N MET A 171 6.84 8.64 -17.38
CA MET A 171 6.26 9.78 -18.11
C MET A 171 6.96 10.06 -19.44
N ARG A 172 7.91 9.20 -19.80
CA ARG A 172 8.73 9.28 -21.03
C ARG A 172 9.37 10.62 -21.27
N GLY A 173 10.58 10.73 -20.74
CA GLY A 173 11.48 11.82 -21.01
C GLY A 173 11.48 12.91 -19.95
N LEU A 174 12.49 13.75 -20.05
CA LEU A 174 12.85 14.76 -19.05
C LEU A 174 11.83 15.91 -18.88
N THR A 175 10.69 15.82 -19.56
CA THR A 175 9.62 16.83 -19.42
C THR A 175 8.75 16.57 -18.20
N GLY A 176 8.60 15.29 -17.77
CA GLY A 176 7.82 14.90 -16.60
C GLY A 176 6.39 15.44 -16.56
N ALA A 177 5.69 15.25 -15.48
CA ALA A 177 4.37 15.81 -15.23
C ALA A 177 4.26 16.37 -13.81
N THR A 178 3.57 17.50 -13.65
CA THR A 178 3.12 17.92 -12.33
C THR A 178 1.92 17.06 -11.94
N LEU A 179 2.02 16.36 -10.83
CA LEU A 179 0.90 15.58 -10.33
C LEU A 179 -0.05 16.50 -9.56
N SER A 180 -1.28 16.57 -10.03
CA SER A 180 -2.41 17.04 -9.25
C SER A 180 -3.33 15.85 -9.05
N ASP A 181 -3.48 15.42 -7.78
CA ASP A 181 -4.41 14.37 -7.41
C ASP A 181 -4.13 12.99 -8.07
N LEU A 182 -2.88 12.53 -8.05
CA LEU A 182 -2.59 11.15 -8.38
C LEU A 182 -3.37 10.24 -7.43
N VAL A 183 -4.22 9.41 -7.99
CA VAL A 183 -4.96 8.39 -7.25
C VAL A 183 -4.57 7.01 -7.78
N ALA A 184 -4.00 6.18 -6.89
CA ALA A 184 -3.82 4.77 -7.17
C ALA A 184 -4.92 3.99 -6.43
N ARG A 185 -5.93 3.55 -7.17
CA ARG A 185 -7.01 2.73 -6.65
C ARG A 185 -6.61 1.29 -6.63
N THR A 186 -6.68 0.66 -5.48
CA THR A 186 -6.35 -0.75 -5.29
C THR A 186 -7.60 -1.52 -4.91
N ARG A 187 -7.83 -2.67 -5.57
CA ARG A 187 -8.90 -3.61 -5.27
C ARG A 187 -8.32 -4.99 -4.96
N LEU A 188 -8.76 -5.58 -3.87
CA LEU A 188 -8.43 -6.94 -3.45
C LEU A 188 -9.70 -7.74 -3.28
N VAL A 189 -9.70 -8.98 -3.79
CA VAL A 189 -10.79 -9.95 -3.62
C VAL A 189 -10.37 -10.97 -2.57
N GLU A 190 -11.23 -11.19 -1.59
CA GLU A 190 -11.00 -12.15 -0.51
C GLU A 190 -11.05 -13.60 -1.05
N ALA A 191 -10.01 -14.38 -0.75
CA ALA A 191 -9.93 -15.77 -1.16
C ALA A 191 -10.72 -16.71 -0.22
N SER A 192 -10.83 -16.32 1.06
CA SER A 192 -11.58 -17.07 2.09
C SER A 192 -12.14 -16.12 3.14
N PRO A 193 -13.39 -16.29 3.60
CA PRO A 193 -13.94 -15.48 4.68
C PRO A 193 -13.12 -15.63 5.96
N GLY A 194 -12.68 -14.55 6.54
CA GLY A 194 -11.91 -14.59 7.78
C GLY A 194 -11.30 -13.26 8.17
N ASP A 195 -10.28 -13.29 9.02
CA ASP A 195 -9.49 -12.11 9.37
C ASP A 195 -8.72 -11.63 8.15
N ALA A 196 -8.94 -10.39 7.78
CA ALA A 196 -8.26 -9.75 6.67
C ALA A 196 -6.87 -9.26 7.13
N PRO A 197 -5.79 -9.99 6.83
CA PRO A 197 -4.45 -9.57 7.21
C PRO A 197 -4.06 -8.26 6.50
N PRO A 198 -3.19 -7.42 7.10
CA PRO A 198 -2.76 -6.18 6.50
C PRO A 198 -2.01 -6.43 5.19
N VAL A 199 -2.10 -5.49 4.28
CA VAL A 199 -1.31 -5.46 3.06
C VAL A 199 -0.27 -4.35 3.14
N THR A 200 0.81 -4.48 2.35
CA THR A 200 1.83 -3.43 2.25
C THR A 200 1.82 -2.87 0.84
N LEU A 201 1.64 -1.55 0.74
CA LEU A 201 1.83 -0.81 -0.51
C LEU A 201 3.15 -0.05 -0.43
N ARG A 202 4.11 -0.47 -1.25
CA ARG A 202 5.37 0.23 -1.45
C ARG A 202 5.22 1.25 -2.56
N VAL A 203 5.63 2.48 -2.28
CA VAL A 203 5.55 3.62 -3.21
C VAL A 203 6.94 4.21 -3.40
N LEU A 204 7.39 4.27 -4.64
CA LEU A 204 8.59 5.01 -5.03
C LEU A 204 8.24 5.94 -6.19
N ILE A 205 8.48 7.24 -6.03
CA ILE A 205 8.21 8.26 -7.03
C ILE A 205 9.50 9.04 -7.27
N GLY A 206 9.90 9.13 -8.54
CA GLY A 206 11.08 9.86 -8.98
C GLY A 206 10.74 11.15 -9.71
N ASP A 207 11.59 12.16 -9.57
CA ASP A 207 11.55 13.38 -10.37
C ASP A 207 12.37 13.24 -11.67
N THR A 208 12.24 14.22 -12.56
CA THR A 208 13.01 14.30 -13.83
C THR A 208 14.52 14.42 -13.65
N SER A 209 14.99 14.56 -12.42
CA SER A 209 16.42 14.53 -12.08
C SER A 209 16.89 13.16 -11.62
N GLY A 210 15.99 12.16 -11.51
CA GLY A 210 16.28 10.83 -10.96
C GLY A 210 16.39 10.81 -9.43
N ARG A 211 15.79 11.77 -8.73
CA ARG A 211 15.75 11.81 -7.27
C ARG A 211 14.45 11.24 -6.76
N ALA A 212 14.49 10.51 -5.65
CA ALA A 212 13.29 10.07 -4.98
C ALA A 212 12.53 11.26 -4.36
N LEU A 213 11.30 11.48 -4.80
CA LEU A 213 10.34 12.38 -4.17
C LEU A 213 9.61 11.67 -3.02
N VAL A 214 9.26 10.41 -3.23
CA VAL A 214 8.63 9.53 -2.25
C VAL A 214 9.33 8.18 -2.31
N SER A 215 9.72 7.65 -1.15
CA SER A 215 10.17 6.27 -0.98
C SER A 215 9.60 5.79 0.34
N ARG A 216 8.46 5.06 0.30
CA ARG A 216 7.74 4.72 1.52
C ARG A 216 6.91 3.46 1.38
N ASP A 217 6.89 2.65 2.45
CA ASP A 217 5.99 1.53 2.62
C ASP A 217 4.80 1.94 3.49
N PHE A 218 3.59 1.64 3.03
CA PHE A 218 2.33 1.84 3.74
C PHE A 218 1.79 0.48 4.16
N HIS A 219 1.69 0.25 5.47
CA HIS A 219 1.00 -0.91 6.03
C HIS A 219 -0.49 -0.57 6.17
N ILE A 220 -1.31 -1.19 5.34
CA ILE A 220 -2.73 -0.89 5.23
C ILE A 220 -3.50 -1.99 5.97
N PRO A 221 -4.13 -1.68 7.12
CA PRO A 221 -5.03 -2.61 7.75
C PRO A 221 -6.25 -2.79 6.83
N MET A 222 -6.52 -4.02 6.42
CA MET A 222 -7.64 -4.29 5.54
C MET A 222 -8.91 -4.31 6.39
N MET A 223 -9.78 -3.35 6.15
CA MET A 223 -11.11 -3.27 6.73
C MET A 223 -12.14 -3.35 5.61
N ARG A 224 -13.05 -4.31 5.71
CA ARG A 224 -14.22 -4.32 4.83
C ARG A 224 -15.03 -3.06 5.10
N VAL A 225 -15.26 -2.25 4.09
CA VAL A 225 -16.12 -1.07 4.21
C VAL A 225 -17.51 -1.46 3.73
N PRO A 226 -18.50 -1.58 4.62
CA PRO A 226 -19.86 -1.92 4.26
C PRO A 226 -20.47 -0.84 3.35
N ALA A 227 -21.29 -1.28 2.39
CA ALA A 227 -22.02 -0.34 1.50
C ALA A 227 -23.09 0.46 2.24
N VAL A 228 -23.56 -0.04 3.40
CA VAL A 228 -24.64 0.56 4.19
C VAL A 228 -24.27 0.55 5.67
N THR A 229 -24.52 1.66 6.35
CA THR A 229 -24.44 1.70 7.82
C THR A 229 -25.57 0.87 8.41
N ALA A 230 -25.24 -0.08 9.31
CA ALA A 230 -26.20 -1.01 9.90
C ALA A 230 -25.88 -1.36 11.35
N ALA A 231 -26.91 -1.43 12.19
CA ALA A 231 -26.82 -2.06 13.51
C ALA A 231 -26.98 -3.57 13.35
N LEU A 232 -26.07 -4.36 13.90
CA LEU A 232 -26.11 -5.83 13.83
C LEU A 232 -26.58 -6.43 15.17
N PRO A 233 -27.04 -7.71 15.21
CA PRO A 233 -27.43 -8.37 16.46
C PRO A 233 -26.24 -8.48 17.41
N ASN A 234 -26.46 -8.13 18.70
CA ASN A 234 -25.46 -8.33 19.74
C ASN A 234 -25.16 -9.82 19.98
N PHE A 235 -23.93 -10.13 20.39
CA PHE A 235 -23.51 -11.48 20.70
C PHE A 235 -22.63 -11.54 21.96
N PRO A 236 -22.82 -12.56 22.83
CA PRO A 236 -23.96 -13.49 22.81
C PRO A 236 -25.29 -12.78 23.04
N ASN A 237 -26.40 -13.41 22.64
CA ASN A 237 -27.73 -12.97 22.98
C ASN A 237 -28.66 -14.22 23.04
N PRO A 238 -29.15 -14.67 24.22
CA PRO A 238 -28.97 -14.02 25.52
C PRO A 238 -27.54 -14.04 26.05
N PHE A 239 -27.21 -13.13 26.99
CA PHE A 239 -25.85 -12.94 27.54
C PHE A 239 -25.82 -12.86 29.08
N ASN A 240 -24.65 -13.10 29.69
CA ASN A 240 -24.43 -13.04 31.14
C ASN A 240 -22.94 -12.80 31.44
N PRO A 241 -22.56 -11.68 32.06
CA PRO A 241 -23.27 -10.40 32.08
C PRO A 241 -22.91 -9.52 30.89
N GLU A 242 -22.02 -9.95 30.00
CA GLU A 242 -21.38 -9.14 28.96
C GLU A 242 -21.83 -9.51 27.55
N THR A 243 -21.83 -8.51 26.67
CA THR A 243 -22.15 -8.68 25.26
C THR A 243 -21.39 -7.68 24.40
N TRP A 244 -21.18 -8.04 23.13
CA TRP A 244 -20.66 -7.18 22.09
C TRP A 244 -21.78 -6.75 21.16
N ILE A 245 -21.84 -5.45 20.89
CA ILE A 245 -22.85 -4.85 20.02
C ILE A 245 -22.17 -4.45 18.73
N PRO A 246 -22.26 -5.29 17.66
CA PRO A 246 -21.61 -5.02 16.40
C PRO A 246 -22.43 -4.08 15.53
N PHE A 247 -21.74 -3.40 14.63
CA PHE A 247 -22.33 -2.50 13.64
C PHE A 247 -21.41 -2.31 12.44
N ASP A 248 -22.00 -1.83 11.35
CA ASP A 248 -21.31 -1.46 10.12
C ASP A 248 -21.40 0.04 9.90
N LEU A 249 -20.31 0.66 9.41
CA LEU A 249 -20.26 2.06 9.00
C LEU A 249 -19.89 2.16 7.52
N ALA A 250 -20.79 2.68 6.69
CA ALA A 250 -20.50 2.97 5.28
C ALA A 250 -19.59 4.19 5.11
N GLU A 251 -19.59 5.10 6.07
CA GLU A 251 -18.79 6.32 6.09
C GLU A 251 -18.29 6.65 7.50
N GLN A 252 -17.32 7.54 7.59
CA GLN A 252 -16.81 8.01 8.89
C GLN A 252 -17.90 8.77 9.66
N ALA A 253 -18.17 8.38 10.91
CA ALA A 253 -19.20 8.98 11.75
C ALA A 253 -18.81 9.02 13.21
N ASP A 254 -19.43 9.94 13.97
CA ASP A 254 -19.44 9.90 15.43
C ASP A 254 -20.46 8.85 15.87
N VAL A 255 -20.01 7.87 16.67
CA VAL A 255 -20.82 6.70 17.04
C VAL A 255 -21.11 6.70 18.52
N VAL A 256 -22.39 6.58 18.87
CA VAL A 256 -22.87 6.45 20.24
C VAL A 256 -23.84 5.28 20.33
N VAL A 257 -23.61 4.37 21.29
CA VAL A 257 -24.55 3.29 21.63
C VAL A 257 -25.22 3.64 22.95
N ARG A 258 -26.57 3.61 22.99
CA ARG A 258 -27.34 3.84 24.20
C ARG A 258 -28.16 2.60 24.53
N VAL A 259 -28.10 2.18 25.79
CA VAL A 259 -28.86 1.05 26.30
C VAL A 259 -30.04 1.55 27.10
N TYR A 260 -31.21 1.01 26.84
CA TYR A 260 -32.45 1.36 27.50
C TYR A 260 -33.12 0.12 28.13
N GLY A 261 -33.70 0.31 29.30
CA GLY A 261 -34.59 -0.69 29.89
C GLY A 261 -35.92 -0.81 29.13
N ILE A 262 -36.72 -1.83 29.46
CA ILE A 262 -38.02 -2.11 28.82
C ILE A 262 -39.00 -0.93 28.92
N GLY A 263 -38.90 -0.13 29.97
CA GLY A 263 -39.70 1.10 30.19
C GLY A 263 -39.18 2.33 29.45
N GLY A 264 -38.12 2.21 28.62
CA GLY A 264 -37.53 3.33 27.88
C GLY A 264 -36.57 4.20 28.71
N ALA A 265 -36.29 3.86 29.98
CA ALA A 265 -35.29 4.56 30.80
C ALA A 265 -33.89 4.27 30.24
N LEU A 266 -33.05 5.33 30.10
CA LEU A 266 -31.65 5.22 29.74
C LEU A 266 -30.88 4.51 30.86
N VAL A 267 -30.11 3.50 30.52
CA VAL A 267 -29.32 2.66 31.43
C VAL A 267 -27.84 2.94 31.30
N ARG A 268 -27.35 2.97 30.05
CA ARG A 268 -25.94 3.13 29.74
C ARG A 268 -25.73 3.93 28.45
N THR A 269 -24.72 4.77 28.43
CA THR A 269 -24.20 5.42 27.22
C THR A 269 -22.77 4.96 26.96
N LEU A 270 -22.51 4.41 25.76
CA LEU A 270 -21.19 4.07 25.27
C LEU A 270 -20.86 5.05 24.15
N ASP A 271 -20.03 6.03 24.44
CA ASP A 271 -19.53 6.96 23.43
C ASP A 271 -18.24 6.39 22.82
N LEU A 272 -18.30 6.02 21.56
CA LEU A 272 -17.19 5.43 20.82
C LEU A 272 -16.38 6.50 20.05
N GLY A 273 -16.86 7.77 20.05
CA GLY A 273 -16.25 8.87 19.34
C GLY A 273 -16.33 8.73 17.82
N ARG A 274 -15.41 9.39 17.13
CA ARG A 274 -15.37 9.43 15.67
C ARG A 274 -14.63 8.22 15.13
N LEU A 275 -15.36 7.35 14.44
CA LEU A 275 -14.85 6.11 13.86
C LEU A 275 -14.81 6.18 12.34
N PRO A 276 -13.78 5.61 11.67
CA PRO A 276 -13.72 5.52 10.22
C PRO A 276 -14.78 4.55 9.67
N ALA A 277 -15.05 4.63 8.36
CA ALA A 277 -15.86 3.63 7.66
C ALA A 277 -15.25 2.23 7.85
N GLY A 278 -16.10 1.20 8.05
CA GLY A 278 -15.65 -0.17 8.27
C GLY A 278 -16.65 -1.04 8.99
N ALA A 279 -16.36 -2.36 9.05
CA ALA A 279 -17.11 -3.34 9.80
C ALA A 279 -16.57 -3.44 11.25
N TYR A 280 -17.44 -3.22 12.22
CA TYR A 280 -17.18 -3.33 13.66
C TYR A 280 -17.92 -4.57 14.20
N ALA A 281 -17.62 -5.75 13.61
CA ALA A 281 -18.38 -6.97 13.83
C ALA A 281 -17.72 -7.97 14.80
N ASP A 282 -16.43 -7.90 15.01
CA ASP A 282 -15.68 -8.77 15.91
C ASP A 282 -15.54 -8.18 17.33
N ARG A 283 -15.13 -9.04 18.30
CA ARG A 283 -14.99 -8.64 19.72
C ARG A 283 -13.99 -7.53 19.95
N SER A 284 -13.01 -7.37 19.10
CA SER A 284 -11.96 -6.35 19.26
C SER A 284 -12.43 -4.95 18.84
N ARG A 285 -13.49 -4.88 18.02
CA ARG A 285 -13.99 -3.62 17.43
C ARG A 285 -15.43 -3.29 17.77
N ALA A 286 -16.29 -4.30 18.06
CA ALA A 286 -17.68 -4.09 18.45
C ALA A 286 -17.78 -3.31 19.77
N ALA A 287 -18.84 -2.55 19.94
CA ALA A 287 -19.10 -1.87 21.21
C ALA A 287 -19.32 -2.89 22.34
N TYR A 288 -18.56 -2.78 23.41
CA TYR A 288 -18.62 -3.71 24.54
C TYR A 288 -19.52 -3.15 25.64
N TRP A 289 -20.42 -3.99 26.15
CA TRP A 289 -21.24 -3.69 27.33
C TRP A 289 -21.11 -4.79 28.38
N ASP A 290 -20.74 -4.38 29.59
CA ASP A 290 -20.49 -5.22 30.77
C ASP A 290 -21.73 -5.51 31.61
N GLY A 291 -22.94 -5.16 31.15
CA GLY A 291 -24.18 -5.33 31.91
C GLY A 291 -24.33 -4.38 33.10
N ARG A 292 -23.66 -3.20 33.06
CA ARG A 292 -23.74 -2.16 34.12
C ARG A 292 -24.36 -0.88 33.59
N ASN A 293 -25.00 -0.13 34.51
CA ASN A 293 -25.52 1.20 34.23
C ASN A 293 -24.39 2.25 34.23
N ASP A 294 -24.73 3.54 34.00
CA ASP A 294 -23.78 4.64 34.02
C ASP A 294 -23.16 4.90 35.40
N ALA A 295 -23.80 4.46 36.49
CA ALA A 295 -23.26 4.49 37.85
C ALA A 295 -22.34 3.28 38.17
N GLY A 296 -22.14 2.35 37.24
CA GLY A 296 -21.32 1.14 37.41
C GLY A 296 -22.03 0.01 38.17
N GLU A 297 -23.31 0.11 38.42
CA GLU A 297 -24.11 -0.92 39.12
C GLU A 297 -24.61 -1.99 38.15
N PRO A 298 -24.56 -3.29 38.50
CA PRO A 298 -25.11 -4.37 37.67
C PRO A 298 -26.61 -4.20 37.45
N VAL A 299 -27.05 -4.35 36.21
CA VAL A 299 -28.48 -4.26 35.90
C VAL A 299 -29.22 -5.61 36.16
N ALA A 300 -30.51 -5.53 36.30
CA ALA A 300 -31.35 -6.77 36.49
C ALA A 300 -31.39 -7.63 35.22
N GLY A 301 -31.57 -8.95 35.38
CA GLY A 301 -31.89 -9.81 34.23
C GLY A 301 -33.21 -9.40 33.59
N GLY A 302 -33.29 -9.45 32.26
CA GLY A 302 -34.47 -9.04 31.53
C GLY A 302 -34.20 -8.59 30.11
N VAL A 303 -35.21 -7.92 29.52
CA VAL A 303 -35.16 -7.38 28.15
C VAL A 303 -34.67 -5.93 28.17
N TYR A 304 -33.71 -5.65 27.33
CA TYR A 304 -33.17 -4.33 27.08
C TYR A 304 -33.22 -4.00 25.59
N HIS A 305 -33.08 -2.74 25.27
CA HIS A 305 -32.93 -2.27 23.90
C HIS A 305 -31.65 -1.45 23.79
N TYR A 306 -30.92 -1.61 22.71
CA TYR A 306 -29.83 -0.70 22.39
C TYR A 306 -30.14 0.10 21.12
N GLU A 307 -29.78 1.34 21.14
CA GLU A 307 -29.84 2.25 20.02
C GLU A 307 -28.41 2.57 19.58
N ILE A 308 -28.13 2.43 18.29
CA ILE A 308 -26.90 2.90 17.66
C ILE A 308 -27.24 4.16 16.90
N ARG A 309 -26.43 5.22 17.15
CA ARG A 309 -26.42 6.45 16.36
C ARG A 309 -25.05 6.59 15.72
N ALA A 310 -25.03 6.85 14.39
CA ALA A 310 -23.82 7.07 13.61
C ALA A 310 -24.12 8.16 12.57
N GLY A 311 -23.72 9.40 12.84
CA GLY A 311 -24.15 10.56 12.06
C GLY A 311 -25.69 10.66 12.02
N ASP A 312 -26.29 10.64 10.82
CA ASP A 312 -27.73 10.67 10.61
C ASP A 312 -28.40 9.29 10.77
N TYR A 313 -27.61 8.21 10.79
CA TYR A 313 -28.13 6.85 10.96
C TYR A 313 -28.57 6.60 12.40
N ARG A 314 -29.74 5.96 12.56
CA ARG A 314 -30.26 5.54 13.85
C ARG A 314 -31.01 4.21 13.70
N ALA A 315 -30.67 3.24 14.56
CA ALA A 315 -31.39 1.98 14.65
C ALA A 315 -31.43 1.47 16.08
N THR A 316 -32.52 0.74 16.40
CA THR A 316 -32.74 0.12 17.72
C THR A 316 -32.90 -1.38 17.57
N ARG A 317 -32.31 -2.15 18.49
CA ARG A 317 -32.44 -3.61 18.57
C ARG A 317 -32.69 -4.06 19.99
N ARG A 318 -33.24 -5.28 20.11
CA ARG A 318 -33.53 -5.93 21.38
C ARG A 318 -32.41 -6.87 21.78
N MET A 319 -32.11 -6.93 23.07
CA MET A 319 -31.18 -7.88 23.67
C MET A 319 -31.74 -8.43 25.02
N VAL A 320 -31.21 -9.56 25.46
CA VAL A 320 -31.69 -10.24 26.68
C VAL A 320 -30.51 -10.59 27.58
N ILE A 321 -30.55 -10.10 28.83
CA ILE A 321 -29.58 -10.47 29.86
C ILE A 321 -30.15 -11.59 30.74
N LEU A 322 -29.36 -12.62 30.93
CA LEU A 322 -29.64 -13.71 31.88
C LEU A 322 -28.93 -13.41 33.22
N LYS A 323 -29.47 -13.91 34.31
CA LYS A 323 -28.78 -13.96 35.60
C LYS A 323 -28.30 -15.36 35.88
#